data_49dd82c400fadcfe22fd281e417a9d32
#
_entry.id   49dd82c400fadcfe22fd281e417a9d32
#
_cell.length_a   1.000
_cell.length_b   1.000
_cell.length_c   1.000
_cell.angle_alpha   90.00
_cell.angle_beta   90.00
_cell.angle_gamma   90.00
#
_symmetry.space_group_name_H-M   'P 1'
#
loop_
_entity.id
_entity.type
_entity.pdbx_description
1 polymer ?
#
loop_
_entity_poly.entity_id
_entity_poly.type
_entity_poly.pdbx_seq_one_letter_code
_entity_poly.pdbx_strand_id
1 'polypeptide(L)'
;MLSLDLSKSSSKCRGLCFKAKYFIRDIFFFFCRFSRVVLPCSVQEYQVGQLYSVAEASKNETGGGEGIEVLKNEPYEKDGEKGQYTHKIYHLKSKVPAFVRMIAPEGSLVFHEKAWNAYPYCRTSKPDDFFIKIETWHKPDLGTLENVHGLDPNTWKTVEIVHIDIADRSQVEPADYKADEDPALFQSVKTKRGPLGPNWKKELANNPDCPQMCAYKLVTIKFKWWGLQSKVENFIQKQEKRIFTNFHRQLFCWIDKWIDLTMEDIRRMEDETQKELETMRKKGSVRGTSAADV
;
A
#
# COMPACT_ATOMS: atom_id res chain seq x y z
N MET A 1 -69.74 -23.59 29.86
CA MET A 1 -70.29 -24.93 29.69
C MET A 1 -69.31 -25.66 28.82
N LEU A 2 -68.45 -26.43 29.47
CA LEU A 2 -68.23 -27.88 29.31
C LEU A 2 -67.72 -28.25 27.90
N SER A 3 -66.70 -29.02 27.67
CA SER A 3 -65.94 -29.98 28.51
C SER A 3 -64.68 -30.38 27.77
N LEU A 4 -63.71 -30.75 28.53
CA LEU A 4 -62.53 -31.52 28.17
C LEU A 4 -62.86 -32.81 27.37
N ASP A 5 -62.00 -33.16 26.45
CA ASP A 5 -61.62 -34.59 26.41
C ASP A 5 -60.15 -34.78 25.99
N LEU A 6 -59.42 -35.41 26.89
CA LEU A 6 -58.08 -35.93 26.73
C LEU A 6 -58.23 -37.43 26.40
N SER A 7 -57.64 -37.90 25.30
CA SER A 7 -57.03 -39.24 25.35
C SER A 7 -56.27 -39.63 24.11
N LYS A 8 -55.07 -40.20 24.40
CA LYS A 8 -54.25 -41.18 23.67
C LYS A 8 -53.26 -40.64 22.63
N SER A 9 -52.03 -40.44 23.08
CA SER A 9 -50.95 -41.43 23.05
C SER A 9 -50.66 -42.06 21.70
N SER A 10 -49.58 -41.67 21.07
CA SER A 10 -48.58 -42.65 20.52
C SER A 10 -47.37 -41.97 19.96
N SER A 11 -46.26 -42.30 20.54
CA SER A 11 -44.91 -42.17 20.09
C SER A 11 -44.65 -42.09 18.59
N LYS A 12 -43.98 -41.04 18.11
CA LYS A 12 -42.90 -41.14 17.11
C LYS A 12 -41.98 -39.92 17.26
N CYS A 13 -40.87 -40.12 17.96
CA CYS A 13 -39.68 -39.31 17.79
C CYS A 13 -39.27 -39.35 16.34
N ARG A 14 -39.54 -38.28 15.59
CA ARG A 14 -38.82 -38.02 14.34
C ARG A 14 -38.25 -36.63 14.48
N GLY A 15 -36.93 -36.63 14.41
CA GLY A 15 -36.07 -35.48 14.59
C GLY A 15 -36.59 -34.23 13.87
N LEU A 16 -36.88 -33.22 14.62
CA LEU A 16 -36.84 -31.88 14.14
C LEU A 16 -35.37 -31.57 13.83
N CYS A 17 -35.00 -31.88 12.58
CA CYS A 17 -33.83 -31.31 11.98
C CYS A 17 -34.08 -29.80 11.92
N PHE A 18 -33.69 -29.10 12.97
CA PHE A 18 -33.50 -27.67 12.93
C PHE A 18 -32.42 -27.44 11.88
N LYS A 19 -32.86 -27.25 10.63
CA LYS A 19 -32.11 -26.48 9.66
C LYS A 19 -32.05 -25.05 10.21
N ALA A 20 -31.16 -24.84 11.17
CA ALA A 20 -30.63 -23.52 11.42
C ALA A 20 -29.92 -23.14 10.11
N LYS A 21 -30.70 -22.52 9.20
CA LYS A 21 -30.14 -21.65 8.18
C LYS A 21 -29.46 -20.54 8.98
N TYR A 22 -28.20 -20.80 9.36
CA TYR A 22 -27.30 -19.74 9.69
C TYR A 22 -27.27 -18.86 8.42
N PHE A 23 -28.05 -17.80 8.49
CA PHE A 23 -27.88 -16.63 7.64
C PHE A 23 -26.55 -16.03 8.09
N ILE A 24 -25.46 -16.68 7.64
CA ILE A 24 -24.14 -16.08 7.76
C ILE A 24 -24.24 -14.87 6.81
N ARG A 25 -24.59 -13.72 7.37
CA ARG A 25 -24.31 -12.44 6.74
C ARG A 25 -22.82 -12.56 6.40
N ASP A 26 -22.51 -12.54 5.11
CA ASP A 26 -21.17 -12.35 4.62
C ASP A 26 -20.64 -11.05 5.24
N ILE A 27 -20.01 -11.15 6.40
CA ILE A 27 -19.36 -10.02 7.05
C ILE A 27 -18.11 -9.78 6.22
N PHE A 28 -18.27 -8.97 5.18
CA PHE A 28 -17.13 -8.37 4.51
C PHE A 28 -16.51 -7.42 5.53
N PHE A 29 -15.28 -7.70 5.91
CA PHE A 29 -14.52 -6.76 6.67
C PHE A 29 -14.10 -5.62 5.73
N PHE A 30 -14.40 -4.40 6.14
CA PHE A 30 -14.07 -3.19 5.42
C PHE A 30 -13.20 -2.33 6.32
N PHE A 31 -11.97 -2.11 5.88
CA PHE A 31 -11.01 -1.27 6.60
C PHE A 31 -10.56 -0.14 5.70
N CYS A 32 -10.57 1.09 6.23
CA CYS A 32 -10.07 2.27 5.55
C CYS A 32 -9.03 2.98 6.41
N ARG A 33 -7.88 3.25 5.83
CA ARG A 33 -6.82 4.06 6.45
C ARG A 33 -6.45 5.22 5.53
N PHE A 34 -6.24 6.37 6.13
CA PHE A 34 -5.86 7.58 5.43
C PHE A 34 -4.50 8.05 5.92
N SER A 35 -3.48 7.90 5.09
CA SER A 35 -2.10 8.27 5.43
C SER A 35 -1.72 9.60 4.79
N ARG A 36 -1.06 10.47 5.56
CA ARG A 36 -0.50 11.74 5.12
C ARG A 36 1.01 11.66 5.15
N VAL A 37 1.64 11.96 4.01
CA VAL A 37 3.10 11.99 3.88
C VAL A 37 3.50 13.35 3.32
N VAL A 38 4.05 14.20 4.15
CA VAL A 38 4.59 15.50 3.73
C VAL A 38 6.01 15.32 3.20
N LEU A 39 6.33 16.03 2.14
CA LEU A 39 7.63 15.96 1.47
C LEU A 39 8.10 17.37 1.04
N PRO A 40 9.41 17.66 1.15
CA PRO A 40 9.99 18.91 0.70
C PRO A 40 10.32 18.85 -0.80
N CYS A 41 9.30 18.66 -1.64
CA CYS A 41 9.40 18.66 -3.09
C CYS A 41 8.07 19.08 -3.71
N SER A 42 8.08 19.48 -4.98
CA SER A 42 6.85 19.75 -5.72
C SER A 42 6.13 18.46 -6.14
N VAL A 43 4.86 18.55 -6.53
CA VAL A 43 4.11 17.41 -7.07
C VAL A 43 4.75 16.88 -8.35
N GLN A 44 5.31 17.78 -9.18
CA GLN A 44 6.01 17.43 -10.42
C GLN A 44 7.31 16.68 -10.14
N GLU A 45 8.13 17.18 -9.23
CA GLU A 45 9.35 16.49 -8.78
C GLU A 45 9.01 15.12 -8.19
N TYR A 46 7.97 15.06 -7.36
CA TYR A 46 7.53 13.81 -6.75
C TYR A 46 7.11 12.76 -7.80
N GLN A 47 6.46 13.16 -8.88
CA GLN A 47 6.09 12.24 -9.96
C GLN A 47 7.33 11.51 -10.51
N VAL A 48 8.38 12.23 -10.79
CA VAL A 48 9.67 11.67 -11.26
C VAL A 48 10.30 10.80 -10.16
N GLY A 49 10.42 11.34 -8.95
CA GLY A 49 11.01 10.65 -7.81
C GLY A 49 10.28 9.36 -7.43
N GLN A 50 8.95 9.36 -7.48
CA GLN A 50 8.15 8.17 -7.18
C GLN A 50 8.40 7.07 -8.22
N LEU A 51 8.36 7.39 -9.50
CA LEU A 51 8.55 6.40 -10.57
C LEU A 51 9.98 5.84 -10.55
N TYR A 52 10.97 6.70 -10.37
CA TYR A 52 12.36 6.29 -10.14
C TYR A 52 12.47 5.32 -8.95
N SER A 53 11.94 5.72 -7.80
CA SER A 53 12.05 4.94 -6.57
C SER A 53 11.30 3.61 -6.63
N VAL A 54 10.17 3.56 -7.34
CA VAL A 54 9.44 2.31 -7.60
C VAL A 54 10.28 1.35 -8.45
N ALA A 55 10.97 1.84 -9.48
CA ALA A 55 11.82 1.01 -10.32
C ALA A 55 13.00 0.44 -9.51
N GLU A 56 13.71 1.27 -8.76
CA GLU A 56 14.84 0.84 -7.92
C GLU A 56 14.41 -0.11 -6.79
N ALA A 57 13.32 0.21 -6.09
CA ALA A 57 12.78 -0.68 -5.06
C ALA A 57 12.36 -2.04 -5.66
N SER A 58 11.80 -2.06 -6.88
CA SER A 58 11.43 -3.30 -7.56
C SER A 58 12.63 -4.20 -7.81
N LYS A 59 13.77 -3.64 -8.21
CA LYS A 59 15.03 -4.39 -8.38
C LYS A 59 15.54 -4.95 -7.05
N ASN A 60 15.47 -4.17 -5.98
CA ASN A 60 15.91 -4.60 -4.65
C ASN A 60 15.05 -5.75 -4.09
N GLU A 61 13.79 -5.82 -4.49
CA GLU A 61 12.81 -6.82 -4.03
C GLU A 61 12.76 -8.08 -4.91
N THR A 62 13.51 -8.16 -6.02
CA THR A 62 13.39 -9.22 -7.01
C THR A 62 14.64 -10.12 -7.06
N GLY A 63 14.44 -11.43 -6.97
CA GLY A 63 15.48 -12.46 -7.11
C GLY A 63 14.99 -13.84 -6.66
N GLY A 64 15.67 -14.89 -7.12
CA GLY A 64 15.43 -16.26 -6.64
C GLY A 64 14.01 -16.81 -6.86
N GLY A 65 13.36 -16.45 -7.95
CA GLY A 65 11.99 -16.86 -8.26
C GLY A 65 10.90 -15.98 -7.67
N GLU A 66 11.25 -15.02 -6.83
CA GLU A 66 10.32 -14.10 -6.17
C GLU A 66 10.55 -12.63 -6.57
N GLY A 67 9.63 -11.76 -6.17
CA GLY A 67 9.68 -10.34 -6.45
C GLY A 67 8.65 -9.88 -7.48
N ILE A 68 9.03 -8.93 -8.32
CA ILE A 68 8.11 -8.19 -9.18
C ILE A 68 8.31 -8.58 -10.64
N GLU A 69 7.20 -8.78 -11.33
CA GLU A 69 7.11 -8.98 -12.77
C GLU A 69 6.20 -7.90 -13.36
N VAL A 70 6.66 -7.20 -14.40
CA VAL A 70 5.86 -6.20 -15.10
C VAL A 70 5.26 -6.85 -16.35
N LEU A 71 3.94 -7.00 -16.38
CA LEU A 71 3.22 -7.56 -17.53
C LEU A 71 2.88 -6.48 -18.56
N LYS A 72 2.47 -5.29 -18.08
CA LYS A 72 2.12 -4.15 -18.94
C LYS A 72 2.59 -2.84 -18.31
N ASN A 73 3.04 -1.95 -19.15
CA ASN A 73 3.33 -0.56 -18.82
C ASN A 73 3.05 0.28 -20.06
N GLU A 74 1.87 0.85 -20.16
CA GLU A 74 1.39 1.50 -21.38
C GLU A 74 0.60 2.78 -21.07
N PRO A 75 0.65 3.81 -21.94
CA PRO A 75 -0.23 4.96 -21.83
C PRO A 75 -1.69 4.53 -21.91
N TYR A 76 -2.57 5.21 -21.17
CA TYR A 76 -4.02 5.05 -21.32
C TYR A 76 -4.74 6.38 -21.38
N GLU A 77 -5.89 6.35 -22.03
CA GLU A 77 -6.87 7.42 -22.03
C GLU A 77 -8.26 6.82 -21.88
N LYS A 78 -8.98 7.20 -20.85
CA LYS A 78 -10.34 6.72 -20.60
C LYS A 78 -11.17 7.77 -19.85
N ASP A 79 -12.35 8.06 -20.33
CA ASP A 79 -13.31 8.98 -19.70
C ASP A 79 -12.71 10.38 -19.40
N GLY A 80 -11.79 10.84 -20.27
CA GLY A 80 -11.07 12.13 -20.12
C GLY A 80 -9.87 12.09 -19.18
N GLU A 81 -9.62 10.96 -18.51
CA GLU A 81 -8.41 10.73 -17.71
C GLU A 81 -7.30 10.17 -18.58
N LYS A 82 -6.14 10.82 -18.54
CA LYS A 82 -4.92 10.39 -19.26
C LYS A 82 -3.81 10.08 -18.28
N GLY A 83 -3.08 8.99 -18.51
CA GLY A 83 -1.99 8.60 -17.64
C GLY A 83 -1.25 7.37 -18.13
N GLN A 84 -0.60 6.68 -17.20
CA GLN A 84 0.11 5.44 -17.43
C GLN A 84 -0.57 4.29 -16.70
N TYR A 85 -0.92 3.24 -17.42
CA TYR A 85 -1.44 2.00 -16.87
C TYR A 85 -0.31 1.00 -16.68
N THR A 86 -0.22 0.39 -15.49
CA THR A 86 0.70 -0.71 -15.24
C THR A 86 -0.05 -1.93 -14.71
N HIS A 87 0.39 -3.11 -15.13
CA HIS A 87 -0.03 -4.38 -14.57
C HIS A 87 1.20 -5.15 -14.13
N LYS A 88 1.31 -5.37 -12.82
CA LYS A 88 2.42 -6.08 -12.19
C LYS A 88 1.94 -7.33 -11.49
N ILE A 89 2.83 -8.31 -11.39
CA ILE A 89 2.66 -9.50 -10.53
C ILE A 89 3.71 -9.46 -9.44
N TYR A 90 3.28 -9.71 -8.21
CA TYR A 90 4.16 -9.86 -7.04
C TYR A 90 4.18 -11.31 -6.62
N HIS A 91 5.35 -11.93 -6.63
CA HIS A 91 5.60 -13.29 -6.17
C HIS A 91 6.17 -13.21 -4.75
N LEU A 92 5.34 -13.47 -3.72
CA LEU A 92 5.65 -13.16 -2.32
C LEU A 92 5.70 -14.39 -1.40
N LYS A 93 5.87 -15.60 -1.93
CA LYS A 93 5.73 -16.85 -1.17
C LYS A 93 6.56 -16.90 0.12
N SER A 94 7.84 -16.52 0.08
CA SER A 94 8.72 -16.54 1.25
C SER A 94 8.68 -15.25 2.07
N LYS A 95 8.09 -14.18 1.53
CA LYS A 95 8.10 -12.84 2.13
C LYS A 95 6.96 -12.61 3.12
N VAL A 96 5.98 -13.52 3.17
CA VAL A 96 4.86 -13.44 4.13
C VAL A 96 5.10 -14.33 5.33
N PRO A 97 4.56 -13.98 6.53
CA PRO A 97 4.68 -14.79 7.73
C PRO A 97 4.19 -16.22 7.55
N ALA A 98 4.74 -17.14 8.34
CA ALA A 98 4.40 -18.57 8.27
C ALA A 98 2.89 -18.82 8.43
N PHE A 99 2.22 -18.11 9.35
CA PHE A 99 0.77 -18.24 9.56
C PHE A 99 -0.04 -17.83 8.32
N VAL A 100 0.41 -16.79 7.59
CA VAL A 100 -0.23 -16.38 6.33
C VAL A 100 -0.08 -17.47 5.27
N ARG A 101 1.13 -18.04 5.15
CA ARG A 101 1.38 -19.15 4.21
C ARG A 101 0.55 -20.40 4.48
N MET A 102 0.31 -20.69 5.77
CA MET A 102 -0.46 -21.88 6.18
C MET A 102 -1.94 -21.78 5.83
N ILE A 103 -2.50 -20.59 5.82
CA ILE A 103 -3.93 -20.35 5.60
C ILE A 103 -4.25 -19.79 4.22
N ALA A 104 -3.23 -19.34 3.49
CA ALA A 104 -3.38 -18.79 2.15
C ALA A 104 -3.77 -19.89 1.16
N PRO A 105 -4.85 -19.72 0.39
CA PRO A 105 -5.18 -20.65 -0.69
C PRO A 105 -4.04 -20.79 -1.69
N GLU A 106 -3.99 -21.93 -2.41
CA GLU A 106 -3.00 -22.13 -3.46
C GLU A 106 -3.07 -21.00 -4.51
N GLY A 107 -1.92 -20.45 -4.89
CA GLY A 107 -1.82 -19.34 -5.83
C GLY A 107 -2.13 -17.95 -5.24
N SER A 108 -2.66 -17.83 -4.02
CA SER A 108 -3.04 -16.54 -3.44
C SER A 108 -1.85 -15.64 -3.03
N LEU A 109 -0.64 -16.19 -3.01
CA LEU A 109 0.61 -15.44 -2.74
C LEU A 109 1.25 -14.89 -4.03
N VAL A 110 0.54 -14.98 -5.13
CA VAL A 110 0.83 -14.29 -6.39
C VAL A 110 -0.18 -13.17 -6.57
N PHE A 111 0.27 -11.92 -6.41
CA PHE A 111 -0.62 -10.76 -6.40
C PHE A 111 -0.57 -10.03 -7.73
N HIS A 112 -1.73 -9.86 -8.36
CA HIS A 112 -1.89 -9.01 -9.53
C HIS A 112 -2.25 -7.60 -9.11
N GLU A 113 -1.36 -6.66 -9.38
CA GLU A 113 -1.56 -5.24 -9.15
C GLU A 113 -1.88 -4.54 -10.46
N LYS A 114 -2.95 -3.77 -10.49
CA LYS A 114 -3.29 -2.87 -11.60
C LYS A 114 -3.26 -1.44 -11.09
N ALA A 115 -2.46 -0.60 -11.73
CA ALA A 115 -2.32 0.80 -11.34
C ALA A 115 -2.61 1.74 -12.53
N TRP A 116 -3.28 2.83 -12.23
CA TRP A 116 -3.57 3.93 -13.13
C TRP A 116 -2.97 5.19 -12.53
N ASN A 117 -1.92 5.68 -13.15
CA ASN A 117 -1.17 6.84 -12.69
C ASN A 117 -1.51 8.05 -13.57
N ALA A 118 -2.50 8.83 -13.14
CA ALA A 118 -2.95 10.06 -13.80
C ALA A 118 -2.74 11.26 -12.87
N TYR A 119 -1.47 11.61 -12.63
CA TYR A 119 -1.15 12.70 -11.70
C TYR A 119 -1.99 13.96 -11.94
N PRO A 120 -2.45 14.61 -10.86
CA PRO A 120 -2.09 14.40 -9.45
C PRO A 120 -2.84 13.28 -8.73
N TYR A 121 -3.69 12.51 -9.41
CA TYR A 121 -4.43 11.39 -8.83
C TYR A 121 -3.93 10.05 -9.37
N CYS A 122 -3.63 9.13 -8.46
CA CYS A 122 -3.20 7.78 -8.78
C CYS A 122 -4.06 6.76 -8.03
N ARG A 123 -4.37 5.64 -8.68
CA ARG A 123 -5.08 4.53 -8.05
C ARG A 123 -4.45 3.20 -8.38
N THR A 124 -4.35 2.34 -7.40
CA THR A 124 -3.86 0.98 -7.52
C THR A 124 -4.89 0.03 -6.94
N SER A 125 -5.15 -1.10 -7.59
CA SER A 125 -6.08 -2.09 -7.08
C SER A 125 -5.63 -3.52 -7.35
N LYS A 126 -5.98 -4.40 -6.43
CA LYS A 126 -5.98 -5.86 -6.56
C LYS A 126 -7.43 -6.34 -6.51
N PRO A 127 -8.01 -6.88 -7.59
CA PRO A 127 -9.44 -7.17 -7.70
C PRO A 127 -9.83 -8.62 -7.37
N ASP A 128 -9.33 -9.24 -6.32
CA ASP A 128 -9.66 -10.63 -5.96
C ASP A 128 -10.40 -10.71 -4.62
N ASP A 129 -10.63 -11.92 -4.09
CA ASP A 129 -11.25 -12.17 -2.77
C ASP A 129 -10.55 -11.46 -1.62
N PHE A 130 -9.26 -11.17 -1.80
CA PHE A 130 -8.48 -10.25 -0.99
C PHE A 130 -8.29 -8.95 -1.76
N PHE A 131 -9.23 -8.02 -1.59
CA PHE A 131 -9.26 -6.76 -2.30
C PHE A 131 -8.44 -5.70 -1.55
N ILE A 132 -7.50 -5.07 -2.24
CA ILE A 132 -6.80 -3.86 -1.79
C ILE A 132 -6.96 -2.79 -2.86
N LYS A 133 -7.32 -1.58 -2.44
CA LYS A 133 -7.34 -0.38 -3.28
C LYS A 133 -6.58 0.73 -2.57
N ILE A 134 -5.66 1.36 -3.28
CA ILE A 134 -4.93 2.53 -2.81
C ILE A 134 -5.25 3.68 -3.76
N GLU A 135 -5.78 4.76 -3.22
CA GLU A 135 -6.06 6.00 -3.95
C GLU A 135 -5.19 7.09 -3.37
N THR A 136 -4.46 7.79 -4.21
CA THR A 136 -3.54 8.84 -3.76
C THR A 136 -3.83 10.16 -4.47
N TRP A 137 -4.07 11.21 -3.70
CA TRP A 137 -4.02 12.58 -4.15
C TRP A 137 -2.68 13.21 -3.76
N HIS A 138 -2.06 13.88 -4.72
CA HIS A 138 -0.85 14.67 -4.51
C HIS A 138 -1.22 16.15 -4.54
N LYS A 139 -1.01 16.86 -3.42
CA LYS A 139 -1.41 18.26 -3.27
C LYS A 139 -0.22 19.11 -2.81
N PRO A 140 -0.08 20.35 -3.30
CA PRO A 140 1.01 21.25 -2.91
C PRO A 140 0.73 21.93 -1.55
N ASP A 141 0.59 21.13 -0.50
CA ASP A 141 0.30 21.58 0.87
C ASP A 141 1.06 20.77 1.92
N LEU A 142 0.93 21.13 3.18
CA LEU A 142 1.60 20.53 4.34
C LEU A 142 0.77 19.44 5.05
N GLY A 143 -0.12 18.77 4.36
CA GLY A 143 -0.89 17.67 4.94
C GLY A 143 -2.06 18.15 5.81
N THR A 144 -2.60 19.33 5.54
CA THR A 144 -3.68 19.96 6.33
C THR A 144 -5.08 19.64 5.82
N LEU A 145 -5.21 19.13 4.59
CA LEU A 145 -6.50 18.83 3.99
C LEU A 145 -7.12 17.58 4.61
N GLU A 146 -8.44 17.64 4.78
CA GLU A 146 -9.23 16.51 5.27
C GLU A 146 -10.11 15.96 4.15
N ASN A 147 -10.39 14.67 4.23
CA ASN A 147 -11.31 13.97 3.31
C ASN A 147 -11.14 14.33 1.82
N VAL A 148 -9.91 14.46 1.36
CA VAL A 148 -9.60 14.84 -0.04
C VAL A 148 -10.13 13.86 -1.08
N HIS A 149 -10.51 12.64 -0.65
CA HIS A 149 -11.10 11.60 -1.48
C HIS A 149 -12.64 11.69 -1.56
N GLY A 150 -13.26 12.61 -0.81
CA GLY A 150 -14.70 12.84 -0.85
C GLY A 150 -15.55 11.68 -0.32
N LEU A 151 -15.06 10.98 0.71
CA LEU A 151 -15.85 9.94 1.38
C LEU A 151 -17.07 10.56 2.04
N ASP A 152 -18.17 9.80 2.11
CA ASP A 152 -19.33 10.24 2.86
C ASP A 152 -18.98 10.47 4.34
N PRO A 153 -19.67 11.39 5.05
CA PRO A 153 -19.30 11.78 6.41
C PRO A 153 -19.30 10.63 7.43
N ASN A 154 -20.14 9.61 7.24
CA ASN A 154 -20.20 8.48 8.17
C ASN A 154 -19.01 7.54 7.96
N THR A 155 -18.68 7.27 6.70
CA THR A 155 -17.47 6.50 6.36
C THR A 155 -16.22 7.25 6.82
N TRP A 156 -16.11 8.56 6.58
CA TRP A 156 -14.95 9.35 6.99
C TRP A 156 -14.68 9.28 8.49
N LYS A 157 -15.73 9.29 9.33
CA LYS A 157 -15.61 9.17 10.80
C LYS A 157 -14.98 7.84 11.26
N THR A 158 -15.03 6.81 10.42
CA THR A 158 -14.47 5.48 10.74
C THR A 158 -13.06 5.28 10.21
N VAL A 159 -12.55 6.24 9.42
CA VAL A 159 -11.21 6.16 8.81
C VAL A 159 -10.14 6.43 9.87
N GLU A 160 -9.18 5.52 9.98
CA GLU A 160 -7.99 5.75 10.77
C GLU A 160 -7.04 6.72 10.05
N ILE A 161 -6.66 7.81 10.72
CA ILE A 161 -5.75 8.82 10.16
C ILE A 161 -4.33 8.54 10.67
N VAL A 162 -3.39 8.34 9.75
CA VAL A 162 -1.98 8.09 10.05
C VAL A 162 -1.10 9.21 9.50
N HIS A 163 -0.25 9.76 10.35
CA HIS A 163 0.77 10.72 9.95
C HIS A 163 2.12 10.01 9.81
N ILE A 164 2.66 9.98 8.60
CA ILE A 164 3.99 9.46 8.35
C ILE A 164 4.97 10.63 8.34
N ASP A 165 5.93 10.58 9.26
CA ASP A 165 7.03 11.53 9.31
C ASP A 165 8.31 10.86 8.82
N ILE A 166 8.80 11.29 7.67
CA ILE A 166 9.99 10.68 7.05
C ILE A 166 11.28 10.95 7.83
N ALA A 167 11.31 11.97 8.69
CA ALA A 167 12.46 12.27 9.54
C ALA A 167 12.41 11.54 10.89
N ASP A 168 11.25 11.02 11.28
CA ASP A 168 11.07 10.32 12.54
C ASP A 168 11.60 8.88 12.46
N ARG A 169 12.79 8.68 13.01
CA ARG A 169 13.46 7.38 13.08
C ARG A 169 12.68 6.34 13.88
N SER A 170 11.88 6.76 14.85
CA SER A 170 11.08 5.85 15.67
C SER A 170 9.98 5.13 14.89
N GLN A 171 9.63 5.63 13.69
CA GLN A 171 8.67 5.00 12.80
C GLN A 171 9.28 3.92 11.89
N VAL A 172 10.60 3.70 11.98
CA VAL A 172 11.32 2.71 11.18
C VAL A 172 11.60 1.47 12.02
N GLU A 173 11.26 0.30 11.50
CA GLU A 173 11.63 -0.96 12.14
C GLU A 173 13.17 -1.08 12.21
N PRO A 174 13.75 -1.50 13.34
CA PRO A 174 15.21 -1.59 13.48
C PRO A 174 15.91 -2.40 12.38
N ALA A 175 15.24 -3.45 11.89
CA ALA A 175 15.75 -4.30 10.81
C ALA A 175 15.79 -3.62 9.44
N ASP A 176 15.00 -2.55 9.24
CA ASP A 176 14.94 -1.80 7.98
C ASP A 176 15.81 -0.55 7.99
N TYR A 177 16.34 -0.17 9.14
CA TYR A 177 17.09 1.06 9.28
C TYR A 177 18.42 1.00 8.52
N LYS A 178 18.65 2.02 7.69
CA LYS A 178 19.91 2.29 7.02
C LYS A 178 20.26 3.76 7.15
N ALA A 179 21.50 4.06 7.48
CA ALA A 179 21.96 5.43 7.70
C ALA A 179 21.96 6.28 6.42
N ASP A 180 22.21 5.65 5.27
CA ASP A 180 22.19 6.27 3.94
C ASP A 180 20.76 6.50 3.41
N GLU A 181 19.75 5.93 4.08
CA GLU A 181 18.32 6.15 3.83
C GLU A 181 17.65 6.93 4.99
N ASP A 182 18.44 7.67 5.78
CA ASP A 182 17.92 8.46 6.89
C ASP A 182 17.84 9.97 6.54
N PRO A 183 16.62 10.51 6.33
CA PRO A 183 16.42 11.93 6.03
C PRO A 183 16.95 12.90 7.11
N ALA A 184 17.07 12.44 8.35
CA ALA A 184 17.64 13.24 9.43
C ALA A 184 19.18 13.39 9.34
N LEU A 185 19.83 12.55 8.54
CA LEU A 185 21.29 12.58 8.30
C LEU A 185 21.65 13.02 6.87
N PHE A 186 20.74 12.80 5.92
CA PHE A 186 20.98 13.05 4.50
C PHE A 186 20.81 14.53 4.15
N GLN A 187 21.75 15.06 3.37
CA GLN A 187 21.62 16.35 2.70
C GLN A 187 21.90 16.19 1.20
N SER A 188 20.97 16.67 0.38
CA SER A 188 21.13 16.69 -1.06
C SER A 188 22.24 17.63 -1.49
N VAL A 189 23.15 17.14 -2.32
CA VAL A 189 24.21 17.96 -2.91
C VAL A 189 23.65 18.90 -3.97
N LYS A 190 22.65 18.43 -4.75
CA LYS A 190 22.04 19.20 -5.85
C LYS A 190 21.06 20.25 -5.36
N THR A 191 20.13 19.85 -4.49
CA THR A 191 19.01 20.74 -4.09
C THR A 191 19.24 21.43 -2.76
N LYS A 192 20.27 21.03 -2.01
CA LYS A 192 20.57 21.51 -0.63
C LYS A 192 19.47 21.19 0.39
N ARG A 193 18.45 20.40 0.04
CA ARG A 193 17.39 19.95 0.95
C ARG A 193 17.93 18.95 1.95
N GLY A 194 17.50 19.03 3.20
CA GLY A 194 17.98 18.24 4.34
C GLY A 194 19.21 18.85 5.01
N PRO A 195 19.73 18.23 6.09
CA PRO A 195 19.09 17.16 6.87
C PRO A 195 17.76 17.62 7.49
N LEU A 196 16.80 16.71 7.63
CA LEU A 196 15.48 17.04 8.20
C LEU A 196 15.52 16.93 9.73
N GLY A 197 15.65 18.06 10.41
CA GLY A 197 15.65 18.13 11.87
C GLY A 197 14.26 17.92 12.49
N PRO A 198 14.14 17.94 13.83
CA PRO A 198 12.87 17.70 14.53
C PRO A 198 11.75 18.69 14.18
N ASN A 199 12.12 19.89 13.72
CA ASN A 199 11.19 20.98 13.36
C ASN A 199 11.05 21.17 11.85
N TRP A 200 11.56 20.24 11.04
CA TRP A 200 11.67 20.40 9.59
C TRP A 200 10.36 20.81 8.89
N LYS A 201 9.20 20.35 9.35
CA LYS A 201 7.90 20.72 8.74
C LYS A 201 7.55 22.19 9.00
N LYS A 202 7.93 22.72 10.17
CA LYS A 202 7.76 24.15 10.48
C LYS A 202 8.73 25.02 9.68
N GLU A 203 9.96 24.54 9.54
CA GLU A 203 10.97 25.18 8.71
C GLU A 203 10.55 25.20 7.24
N LEU A 204 10.04 24.08 6.73
CA LEU A 204 9.49 23.96 5.38
C LEU A 204 8.32 24.93 5.15
N ALA A 205 7.40 25.05 6.12
CA ALA A 205 6.25 25.96 6.04
C ALA A 205 6.66 27.43 5.92
N ASN A 206 7.82 27.78 6.46
CA ASN A 206 8.36 29.15 6.48
C ASN A 206 9.40 29.40 5.38
N ASN A 207 9.70 28.41 4.55
CA ASN A 207 10.69 28.51 3.48
C ASN A 207 10.01 28.56 2.10
N PRO A 208 9.81 29.76 1.53
CA PRO A 208 9.15 29.90 0.22
C PRO A 208 9.98 29.35 -0.95
N ASP A 209 11.29 29.18 -0.76
CA ASP A 209 12.19 28.69 -1.81
C ASP A 209 12.20 27.16 -1.90
N CYS A 210 11.71 26.47 -0.88
CA CYS A 210 11.61 25.01 -0.89
C CYS A 210 10.17 24.59 -1.23
N PRO A 211 9.96 23.88 -2.35
CA PRO A 211 8.64 23.38 -2.69
C PRO A 211 8.18 22.34 -1.68
N GLN A 212 6.87 22.25 -1.52
CA GLN A 212 6.24 21.35 -0.55
C GLN A 212 5.05 20.63 -1.15
N MET A 213 4.83 19.41 -0.70
CA MET A 213 3.64 18.65 -1.05
C MET A 213 3.25 17.65 0.05
N CYS A 214 2.02 17.19 -0.04
CA CYS A 214 1.55 16.04 0.72
C CYS A 214 0.96 14.98 -0.22
N ALA A 215 1.38 13.73 -0.02
CA ALA A 215 0.71 12.57 -0.59
C ALA A 215 -0.36 12.07 0.38
N TYR A 216 -1.63 12.19 -0.03
CA TYR A 216 -2.80 11.71 0.72
C TYR A 216 -3.21 10.36 0.19
N LYS A 217 -2.95 9.31 0.96
CA LYS A 217 -3.18 7.92 0.55
C LYS A 217 -4.37 7.33 1.31
N LEU A 218 -5.41 6.97 0.58
CA LEU A 218 -6.54 6.22 1.11
C LEU A 218 -6.37 4.75 0.74
N VAL A 219 -6.20 3.91 1.75
CA VAL A 219 -6.09 2.45 1.58
C VAL A 219 -7.39 1.82 2.03
N THR A 220 -8.02 1.11 1.12
CA THR A 220 -9.24 0.34 1.35
C THR A 220 -8.94 -1.13 1.22
N ILE A 221 -9.23 -1.90 2.27
CA ILE A 221 -9.01 -3.34 2.29
C ILE A 221 -10.33 -4.05 2.56
N LYS A 222 -10.60 -5.10 1.78
CA LYS A 222 -11.74 -6.00 1.99
C LYS A 222 -11.26 -7.44 1.88
N PHE A 223 -11.56 -8.25 2.87
CA PHE A 223 -11.25 -9.68 2.82
C PHE A 223 -12.26 -10.49 3.63
N LYS A 224 -12.38 -11.78 3.26
CA LYS A 224 -13.18 -12.76 3.98
C LYS A 224 -12.25 -13.81 4.55
N TRP A 225 -11.99 -13.76 5.84
CA TRP A 225 -11.25 -14.84 6.50
C TRP A 225 -11.83 -15.14 7.88
N TRP A 226 -12.18 -16.39 8.10
CA TRP A 226 -12.75 -16.88 9.35
C TRP A 226 -11.67 -17.02 10.43
N GLY A 227 -11.90 -16.40 11.60
CA GLY A 227 -11.18 -16.69 12.84
C GLY A 227 -9.82 -16.02 13.05
N LEU A 228 -9.20 -15.40 12.01
CA LEU A 228 -7.89 -14.75 12.12
C LEU A 228 -7.92 -13.26 11.73
N GLN A 229 -9.10 -12.71 11.62
CA GLN A 229 -9.35 -11.36 11.08
C GLN A 229 -8.50 -10.27 11.73
N SER A 230 -8.49 -10.17 13.06
CA SER A 230 -7.74 -9.13 13.77
C SER A 230 -6.21 -9.28 13.60
N LYS A 231 -5.69 -10.52 13.52
CA LYS A 231 -4.26 -10.73 13.27
C LYS A 231 -3.86 -10.30 11.87
N VAL A 232 -4.65 -10.68 10.87
CA VAL A 232 -4.41 -10.30 9.47
C VAL A 232 -4.53 -8.80 9.28
N GLU A 233 -5.51 -8.17 9.91
CA GLU A 233 -5.70 -6.73 9.89
C GLU A 233 -4.51 -5.98 10.49
N ASN A 234 -4.12 -6.32 11.72
CA ASN A 234 -2.98 -5.71 12.40
C ASN A 234 -1.68 -5.90 11.57
N PHE A 235 -1.52 -7.09 10.99
CA PHE A 235 -0.38 -7.38 10.11
C PHE A 235 -0.38 -6.46 8.88
N ILE A 236 -1.49 -6.35 8.16
CA ILE A 236 -1.58 -5.51 6.96
C ILE A 236 -1.35 -4.04 7.31
N GLN A 237 -1.95 -3.55 8.40
CA GLN A 237 -1.78 -2.19 8.88
C GLN A 237 -0.32 -1.86 9.20
N LYS A 238 0.36 -2.79 9.88
CA LYS A 238 1.77 -2.64 10.22
C LYS A 238 2.63 -2.62 8.96
N GLN A 239 2.39 -3.54 8.01
CA GLN A 239 3.15 -3.61 6.76
C GLN A 239 2.90 -2.39 5.86
N GLU A 240 1.67 -1.90 5.76
CA GLU A 240 1.34 -0.69 5.00
C GLU A 240 2.13 0.53 5.51
N LYS A 241 2.08 0.79 6.82
CA LYS A 241 2.82 1.90 7.44
C LYS A 241 4.33 1.73 7.20
N ARG A 242 4.86 0.53 7.40
CA ARG A 242 6.27 0.18 7.18
C ARG A 242 6.71 0.48 5.73
N ILE A 243 5.94 0.00 4.75
CA ILE A 243 6.23 0.20 3.32
C ILE A 243 6.20 1.69 2.97
N PHE A 244 5.15 2.41 3.37
CA PHE A 244 5.06 3.83 3.04
C PHE A 244 6.14 4.66 3.73
N THR A 245 6.48 4.36 4.98
CA THR A 245 7.56 5.05 5.69
C THR A 245 8.90 4.82 4.99
N ASN A 246 9.29 3.57 4.78
CA ASN A 246 10.58 3.24 4.18
C ASN A 246 10.70 3.79 2.76
N PHE A 247 9.64 3.63 1.94
CA PHE A 247 9.62 4.13 0.57
C PHE A 247 9.85 5.65 0.47
N HIS A 248 9.16 6.45 1.31
CA HIS A 248 9.30 7.90 1.22
C HIS A 248 10.61 8.40 1.84
N ARG A 249 11.19 7.69 2.78
CA ARG A 249 12.55 7.94 3.29
C ARG A 249 13.57 7.70 2.18
N GLN A 250 13.50 6.57 1.49
CA GLN A 250 14.34 6.27 0.33
C GLN A 250 14.17 7.31 -0.78
N LEU A 251 12.93 7.63 -1.15
CA LEU A 251 12.64 8.62 -2.17
C LEU A 251 13.33 9.95 -1.87
N PHE A 252 13.25 10.43 -0.63
CA PHE A 252 13.92 11.66 -0.23
C PHE A 252 15.45 11.53 -0.27
N CYS A 253 16.01 10.47 0.29
CA CYS A 253 17.47 10.27 0.30
C CYS A 253 18.07 9.97 -1.09
N TRP A 254 17.24 9.62 -2.05
CA TRP A 254 17.67 9.42 -3.45
C TRP A 254 17.45 10.65 -4.34
N ILE A 255 17.11 11.80 -3.78
CA ILE A 255 16.76 13.01 -4.55
C ILE A 255 17.83 13.38 -5.58
N ASP A 256 19.11 13.27 -5.25
CA ASP A 256 20.21 13.58 -6.16
C ASP A 256 20.30 12.63 -7.37
N LYS A 257 19.64 11.47 -7.30
CA LYS A 257 19.59 10.50 -8.39
C LYS A 257 18.48 10.78 -9.40
N TRP A 258 17.37 11.39 -8.95
CA TRP A 258 16.18 11.53 -9.78
C TRP A 258 15.79 12.99 -10.09
N ILE A 259 16.31 13.97 -9.38
CA ILE A 259 15.83 15.37 -9.50
C ILE A 259 16.03 15.97 -10.90
N ASP A 260 17.06 15.54 -11.60
CA ASP A 260 17.37 16.02 -12.95
C ASP A 260 16.79 15.15 -14.08
N LEU A 261 16.08 14.06 -13.72
CA LEU A 261 15.50 13.17 -14.73
C LEU A 261 14.23 13.76 -15.32
N THR A 262 14.06 13.55 -16.61
CA THR A 262 12.84 13.86 -17.35
C THR A 262 11.87 12.67 -17.31
N MET A 263 10.61 12.91 -17.69
CA MET A 263 9.64 11.80 -17.85
C MET A 263 10.04 10.84 -18.98
N GLU A 264 10.80 11.29 -19.98
CA GLU A 264 11.35 10.45 -21.04
C GLU A 264 12.43 9.50 -20.48
N ASP A 265 13.32 10.02 -19.63
CA ASP A 265 14.32 9.20 -18.93
C ASP A 265 13.63 8.14 -18.06
N ILE A 266 12.57 8.52 -17.37
CA ILE A 266 11.77 7.59 -16.57
C ILE A 266 11.17 6.48 -17.42
N ARG A 267 10.57 6.79 -18.59
CA ARG A 267 10.00 5.76 -19.47
C ARG A 267 11.05 4.79 -19.97
N ARG A 268 12.21 5.30 -20.39
CA ARG A 268 13.35 4.45 -20.77
C ARG A 268 13.80 3.56 -19.64
N MET A 269 13.94 4.10 -18.43
CA MET A 269 14.33 3.35 -17.23
C MET A 269 13.29 2.28 -16.86
N GLU A 270 12.00 2.54 -17.01
CA GLU A 270 10.94 1.55 -16.75
C GLU A 270 11.03 0.36 -17.72
N ASP A 271 11.31 0.61 -19.02
CA ASP A 271 11.50 -0.43 -20.03
C ASP A 271 12.75 -1.28 -19.75
N GLU A 272 13.84 -0.65 -19.35
CA GLU A 272 15.08 -1.34 -18.93
C GLU A 272 14.83 -2.17 -17.67
N THR A 273 14.18 -1.59 -16.66
CA THR A 273 13.85 -2.27 -15.41
C THR A 273 12.98 -3.50 -15.66
N GLN A 274 12.00 -3.44 -16.54
CA GLN A 274 11.16 -4.61 -16.89
C GLN A 274 12.00 -5.80 -17.35
N LYS A 275 12.98 -5.56 -18.23
CA LYS A 275 13.90 -6.60 -18.74
C LYS A 275 14.84 -7.12 -17.65
N GLU A 276 15.34 -6.21 -16.80
CA GLU A 276 16.20 -6.57 -15.68
C GLU A 276 15.46 -7.45 -14.66
N LEU A 277 14.25 -7.09 -14.27
CA LEU A 277 13.42 -7.83 -13.33
C LEU A 277 13.15 -9.27 -13.81
N GLU A 278 12.87 -9.46 -15.10
CA GLU A 278 12.69 -10.78 -15.69
C GLU A 278 13.95 -11.65 -15.54
N THR A 279 15.12 -11.04 -15.77
CA THR A 279 16.41 -11.73 -15.63
C THR A 279 16.74 -12.01 -14.16
N MET A 280 16.55 -11.03 -13.29
CA MET A 280 16.85 -11.14 -11.85
C MET A 280 15.95 -12.16 -11.17
N ARG A 281 14.68 -12.26 -11.53
CA ARG A 281 13.76 -13.26 -10.99
C ARG A 281 14.20 -14.68 -11.30
N LYS A 282 14.81 -14.91 -12.47
CA LYS A 282 15.31 -16.24 -12.91
C LYS A 282 16.63 -16.62 -12.25
N LYS A 283 17.33 -15.70 -11.59
CA LYS A 283 18.71 -15.90 -11.08
C LYS A 283 18.84 -15.47 -9.62
N GLY A 284 19.85 -16.04 -8.95
CA GLY A 284 20.29 -15.62 -7.61
C GLY A 284 19.44 -16.19 -6.47
N SER A 285 19.61 -15.60 -5.28
CA SER A 285 18.84 -15.90 -4.07
C SER A 285 17.61 -14.98 -3.95
N VAL A 286 16.66 -15.37 -3.13
CA VAL A 286 15.53 -14.50 -2.74
C VAL A 286 16.09 -13.22 -2.10
N ARG A 287 15.57 -12.07 -2.52
CA ARG A 287 15.98 -10.74 -2.08
C ARG A 287 14.81 -9.98 -1.48
N GLY A 288 15.15 -8.89 -0.81
CA GLY A 288 14.21 -7.90 -0.31
C GLY A 288 13.70 -8.17 1.09
N THR A 289 12.74 -7.34 1.47
CA THR A 289 12.18 -7.30 2.83
C THR A 289 11.19 -8.44 3.03
N SER A 290 11.44 -9.29 4.03
CA SER A 290 10.43 -10.25 4.51
C SER A 290 9.63 -9.65 5.67
N ALA A 291 8.37 -10.00 5.78
CA ALA A 291 7.60 -9.69 6.96
C ALA A 291 8.07 -10.59 8.10
N ALA A 292 8.40 -10.00 9.24
CA ALA A 292 8.74 -10.76 10.44
C ALA A 292 7.52 -11.59 10.88
N ASP A 293 7.78 -12.82 11.35
CA ASP A 293 6.76 -13.60 12.04
C ASP A 293 6.38 -12.84 13.33
N VAL A 294 5.08 -12.54 13.49
CA VAL A 294 4.49 -11.80 14.62
C VAL A 294 3.92 -12.80 15.61
#